data_882d7e7af6569a40747fd1140e8f02d2
#
_entry.id   882d7e7af6569a40747fd1140e8f02d2
#
_cell.length_a   1.000
_cell.length_b   1.000
_cell.length_c   1.000
_cell.angle_alpha   90.00
_cell.angle_beta   90.00
_cell.angle_gamma   90.00
#
_symmetry.space_group_name_H-M   'P 1'
#
loop_
_entity.id
_entity.type
_entity.pdbx_description
1 polymer ?
#
loop_
_entity_poly.entity_id
_entity_poly.type
_entity_poly.pdbx_seq_one_letter_code
_entity_poly.pdbx_strand_id
1 'polypeptide(L)'
;MIEVKNIHKSFGTLEVLKGVDLTVEKGEIVSIIGKSGAGKTTLLQIIGTLDKPDAGNVVIDGVDVFALNETALADFRNRHIGFIF
;
A
#
# COMPACT_ATOMS: atom_id res chain seq x y z
N MET A 1 2.34 11.35 -4.90
CA MET A 1 1.71 11.26 -3.56
C MET A 1 0.98 9.93 -3.42
N ILE A 2 1.10 9.30 -2.29
CA ILE A 2 0.41 8.05 -1.97
C ILE A 2 -0.53 8.32 -0.80
N GLU A 3 -1.81 8.01 -0.97
CA GLU A 3 -2.81 8.15 0.08
C GLU A 3 -3.33 6.77 0.46
N VAL A 4 -3.15 6.41 1.72
CA VAL A 4 -3.62 5.15 2.30
C VAL A 4 -4.81 5.48 3.20
N LYS A 5 -5.96 4.88 2.92
CA LYS A 5 -7.20 5.23 3.62
C LYS A 5 -7.85 4.00 4.22
N ASN A 6 -7.93 3.99 5.53
CA ASN A 6 -8.67 3.00 6.32
C ASN A 6 -8.30 1.56 5.95
N ILE A 7 -7.02 1.29 5.84
CA ILE A 7 -6.52 -0.03 5.42
C ILE A 7 -6.63 -1.03 6.58
N HIS A 8 -7.28 -2.14 6.29
CA HIS A 8 -7.36 -3.30 7.18
C HIS A 8 -6.73 -4.51 6.52
N LYS A 9 -5.95 -5.25 7.26
CA LYS A 9 -5.35 -6.49 6.77
C LYS A 9 -5.19 -7.47 7.91
N SER A 10 -5.68 -8.69 7.70
CA SER A 10 -5.59 -9.79 8.66
C SER A 10 -4.98 -11.02 8.02
N PHE A 11 -4.29 -11.81 8.81
CA PHE A 11 -3.79 -13.14 8.43
C PHE A 11 -4.39 -14.16 9.40
N GLY A 12 -5.41 -14.89 8.93
CA GLY A 12 -6.19 -15.75 9.79
C GLY A 12 -6.94 -14.92 10.83
N THR A 13 -6.66 -15.16 12.11
CA THR A 13 -7.27 -14.43 13.22
C THR A 13 -6.45 -13.23 13.67
N LEU A 14 -5.26 -13.02 13.10
CA LEU A 14 -4.37 -11.93 13.48
C LEU A 14 -4.64 -10.72 12.58
N GLU A 15 -5.18 -9.66 13.15
CA GLU A 15 -5.37 -8.40 12.45
C GLU A 15 -4.10 -7.56 12.57
N VAL A 16 -3.39 -7.39 11.45
CA VAL A 16 -2.10 -6.69 11.42
C VAL A 16 -2.29 -5.20 11.18
N LEU A 17 -3.22 -4.82 10.29
CA LEU A 17 -3.54 -3.42 10.01
C LEU A 17 -4.99 -3.16 10.39
N LYS A 18 -5.22 -2.14 11.21
CA LYS A 18 -6.50 -1.88 11.87
C LYS A 18 -7.02 -0.49 11.54
N GLY A 19 -7.26 -0.21 10.27
CA GLY A 19 -7.75 1.08 9.84
C GLY A 19 -6.64 2.12 9.73
N VAL A 20 -5.60 1.81 8.99
CA VAL A 20 -4.45 2.70 8.82
C VAL A 20 -4.77 3.81 7.83
N ASP A 21 -4.53 5.06 8.26
CA ASP A 21 -4.60 6.24 7.40
C ASP A 21 -3.20 6.85 7.32
N LEU A 22 -2.74 7.12 6.10
CA LEU A 22 -1.40 7.63 5.89
C LEU A 22 -1.33 8.37 4.57
N THR A 23 -0.60 9.48 4.53
CA THR A 23 -0.25 10.16 3.29
C THR A 23 1.27 10.18 3.18
N VAL A 24 1.77 9.73 2.03
CA VAL A 24 3.22 9.60 1.78
C VAL A 24 3.57 10.42 0.55
N GLU A 25 4.50 11.34 0.70
CA GLU A 25 5.08 12.06 -0.43
C GLU A 25 6.23 11.24 -1.03
N LYS A 26 6.58 11.56 -2.26
CA LYS A 26 7.72 10.91 -2.92
C LYS A 26 8.99 11.12 -2.08
N GLY A 27 9.66 10.04 -1.75
CA GLY A 27 10.85 10.06 -0.92
C GLY A 27 10.61 9.75 0.56
N GLU A 28 9.38 9.90 1.05
CA GLU A 28 9.06 9.59 2.44
C GLU A 28 8.94 8.09 2.72
N ILE A 29 8.86 7.27 1.69
CA ILE A 29 8.76 5.82 1.80
C ILE A 29 9.91 5.24 2.63
N VAL A 30 11.08 5.86 2.60
CA VAL A 30 12.25 5.45 3.37
C VAL A 30 11.98 5.51 4.88
N SER A 31 11.22 6.49 5.33
CA SER A 31 10.86 6.62 6.75
C SER A 31 9.98 5.47 7.21
N ILE A 32 9.10 4.96 6.34
CA ILE A 32 8.28 3.80 6.64
C ILE A 32 9.15 2.54 6.73
N ILE A 33 10.06 2.35 5.78
CA ILE A 33 10.97 1.21 5.74
C ILE A 33 11.89 1.18 6.95
N GLY A 34 12.35 2.34 7.41
CA GLY A 34 13.28 2.46 8.51
C GLY A 34 12.75 2.04 9.87
N LYS A 35 11.43 1.87 10.00
CA LYS A 35 10.81 1.44 11.25
C LYS A 35 10.54 -0.04 11.21
N SER A 36 10.88 -0.76 12.29
CA SER A 36 10.64 -2.20 12.38
C SER A 36 9.20 -2.49 12.78
N GLY A 37 8.72 -3.68 12.38
CA GLY A 37 7.40 -4.17 12.74
C GLY A 37 6.70 -4.88 11.59
N ALA A 38 5.97 -5.94 11.89
CA ALA A 38 5.26 -6.75 10.90
C ALA A 38 4.24 -5.93 10.10
N GLY A 39 3.55 -5.01 10.75
CA GLY A 39 2.56 -4.15 10.10
C GLY A 39 3.17 -3.25 9.04
N LYS A 40 4.42 -2.82 9.21
CA LYS A 40 5.06 -1.94 8.24
C LYS A 40 5.44 -2.68 6.96
N THR A 41 5.95 -3.89 7.07
CA THR A 41 6.22 -4.73 5.91
C THR A 41 4.92 -5.02 5.16
N THR A 42 3.85 -5.36 5.87
CA THR A 42 2.54 -5.61 5.29
C THR A 42 2.01 -4.36 4.57
N LEU A 43 2.12 -3.20 5.20
CA LEU A 43 1.69 -1.94 4.62
C LEU A 43 2.47 -1.62 3.34
N LEU A 44 3.78 -1.82 3.33
CA LEU A 44 4.61 -1.61 2.14
C LEU A 44 4.23 -2.54 1.00
N GLN A 45 3.89 -3.78 1.28
CA GLN A 45 3.42 -4.72 0.26
C GLN A 45 2.10 -4.26 -0.35
N ILE A 46 1.20 -3.71 0.45
CA ILE A 46 -0.08 -3.19 -0.02
C ILE A 46 0.15 -1.92 -0.85
N ILE A 47 0.97 -1.00 -0.38
CA ILE A 47 1.32 0.21 -1.14
C ILE A 47 1.98 -0.15 -2.47
N GLY A 48 2.84 -1.16 -2.46
CA GLY A 48 3.50 -1.65 -3.67
C GLY A 48 2.62 -2.50 -4.57
N THR A 49 1.36 -2.69 -4.20
CA THR A 49 0.38 -3.51 -4.92
C THR A 49 0.75 -4.99 -5.04
N LEU A 50 1.66 -5.45 -4.20
CA LEU A 50 2.05 -6.86 -4.14
C LEU A 50 1.05 -7.69 -3.33
N ASP A 51 0.25 -7.03 -2.51
CA ASP A 51 -0.79 -7.67 -1.71
C ASP A 51 -2.01 -6.75 -1.67
N LYS A 52 -3.19 -7.32 -1.45
CA LYS A 52 -4.44 -6.56 -1.35
C LYS A 52 -4.83 -6.35 0.10
N PRO A 53 -5.40 -5.18 0.45
CA PRO A 53 -5.99 -5.01 1.77
C PRO A 53 -7.32 -5.77 1.86
N ASP A 54 -7.74 -6.10 3.08
CA ASP A 54 -9.07 -6.66 3.33
C ASP A 54 -10.15 -5.58 3.22
N ALA A 55 -9.79 -4.35 3.54
CA ALA A 55 -10.67 -3.18 3.41
C ALA A 55 -9.83 -1.92 3.28
N GLY A 56 -10.46 -0.84 2.82
CA GLY A 56 -9.80 0.43 2.59
C GLY A 56 -9.30 0.59 1.17
N ASN A 57 -8.64 1.70 0.90
CA ASN A 57 -8.10 1.97 -0.42
C ASN A 57 -6.75 2.66 -0.39
N VAL A 58 -6.01 2.47 -1.49
CA VAL A 58 -4.73 3.13 -1.73
C VAL A 58 -4.85 3.92 -3.03
N VAL A 59 -4.55 5.21 -2.95
CA VAL A 59 -4.56 6.11 -4.11
C VAL A 59 -3.13 6.56 -4.36
N ILE A 60 -2.62 6.29 -5.55
CA ILE A 60 -1.27 6.69 -5.98
C ILE A 60 -1.40 7.61 -7.18
N ASP A 61 -0.91 8.84 -7.04
CA ASP A 61 -0.98 9.88 -8.07
C ASP A 61 -2.41 10.04 -8.62
N GLY A 62 -3.39 10.03 -7.73
CA GLY A 62 -4.80 10.20 -8.08
C GLY A 62 -5.50 8.94 -8.57
N VAL A 63 -4.82 7.81 -8.61
CA VAL A 63 -5.38 6.54 -9.09
C VAL A 63 -5.64 5.61 -7.92
N ASP A 64 -6.90 5.16 -7.79
CA ASP A 64 -7.27 4.12 -6.82
C ASP A 64 -6.81 2.77 -7.38
N VAL A 65 -5.67 2.30 -6.90
CA VAL A 65 -4.98 1.17 -7.53
C VAL A 65 -5.74 -0.15 -7.41
N PHE A 66 -6.47 -0.34 -6.34
CA PHE A 66 -7.22 -1.59 -6.14
C PHE A 66 -8.60 -1.59 -6.82
N ALA A 67 -8.99 -0.47 -7.42
CA ALA A 67 -10.15 -0.42 -8.33
C ALA A 67 -9.79 -0.85 -9.75
N LEU A 68 -8.50 -0.97 -10.08
CA LEU A 68 -8.03 -1.44 -11.38
C LEU A 68 -8.20 -2.96 -11.50
N ASN A 69 -8.43 -3.44 -12.74
CA ASN A 69 -8.38 -4.88 -12.98
C ASN A 69 -6.93 -5.37 -12.89
N GLU A 70 -6.74 -6.69 -12.91
CA GLU A 70 -5.41 -7.29 -12.70
C GLU A 70 -4.40 -6.84 -13.76
N THR A 71 -4.80 -6.73 -15.00
CA THR A 71 -3.92 -6.29 -16.09
C THR A 71 -3.50 -4.84 -15.91
N ALA A 72 -4.45 -3.96 -15.63
CA ALA A 72 -4.18 -2.54 -15.41
C ALA A 72 -3.35 -2.32 -14.14
N LEU A 73 -3.61 -3.11 -13.10
CA LEU A 73 -2.85 -3.03 -11.86
C LEU A 73 -1.38 -3.45 -12.06
N ALA A 74 -1.16 -4.53 -12.80
CA ALA A 74 0.19 -4.98 -13.11
C ALA A 74 0.96 -3.94 -13.93
N ASP A 75 0.29 -3.35 -14.91
CA ASP A 75 0.89 -2.28 -15.73
C ASP A 75 1.22 -1.05 -14.89
N PHE A 76 0.30 -0.65 -14.02
CA PHE A 76 0.51 0.46 -13.10
C PHE A 76 1.71 0.21 -12.18
N ARG A 77 1.80 -0.99 -11.60
CA ARG A 77 2.91 -1.39 -10.74
C ARG A 77 4.24 -1.31 -11.48
N ASN A 78 4.29 -1.81 -12.71
CA ASN A 78 5.51 -1.79 -13.50
C ASN A 78 6.01 -0.37 -13.80
N ARG A 79 5.08 0.57 -14.02
CA ARG A 79 5.44 1.96 -14.26
C ARG A 79 5.91 2.68 -12.99
N HIS A 80 5.46 2.25 -11.84
CA HIS A 80 5.68 2.97 -10.58
C HIS A 80 6.62 2.26 -9.62
N ILE A 81 7.23 1.14 -10.05
CA ILE A 81 8.07 0.35 -9.15
C ILE A 81 9.27 1.16 -8.61
N GLY A 82 9.86 2.02 -9.44
CA GLY A 82 10.96 2.88 -9.02
C GLY A 82 10.54 3.99 -8.07
N PHE A 83 9.25 4.28 -7.99
CA PHE A 83 8.69 5.24 -7.04
C PHE A 83 8.56 4.63 -5.64
N ILE A 84 8.20 3.35 -5.56
CA ILE A 84 7.88 2.66 -4.31
C ILE A 84 9.13 1.95 -3.74
N PHE A 85 9.92 1.38 -4.58
CA PHE A 85 11.11 0.62 -4.24
C PHE A 85 12.34 1.26 -4.88
#